data_23d735aa7311c7e340c4c9ed0a7e5e56
#
_entry.id   23d735aa7311c7e340c4c9ed0a7e5e56
#
_cell.length_a   1.000
_cell.length_b   1.000
_cell.length_c   1.000
_cell.angle_alpha   90.00
_cell.angle_beta   90.00
_cell.angle_gamma   90.00
#
_symmetry.space_group_name_H-M   'P 1'
#
loop_
_entity.id
_entity.type
_entity.pdbx_description
1 polymer ?
#
loop_
_entity_poly.entity_id
_entity_poly.type
_entity_poly.pdbx_seq_one_letter_code
_entity_poly.pdbx_strand_id
1 'polypeptide(L)'
;MVVWSDRKTAQQELSSCFTARSITDRSPCKMYLFANLLNCKNVFTKLCKFAEKSLVMLQLQCTSAERRKEVAMKDILQELEERRGAARVGGGQKRIDAQHSKGKLTARERLELLLDEGSFEEFDMFVVHRCTDFGMENQRPAGDGVVTGWGTINGRMVYVLSQDFTVLGGSVSAAHAQKICKIMDMAVENGAPVIGLNDSGGARIQEGVDSLAGYGEVFKRNIQASGVVPQISVIMGPCAGGAVYSPAMTDFIFMVKDSSYMFVTGPDVVKTVTNEVVTAEELGGASTHTKKSSVADGAFENEVEALSEVRRLVDFLPLNNRDKAPVRPFFDEPGRVEASLDTLVPDNPNTPYDMKELITKLADEGDFYEIQEEFAKNIITGFVRIEGQTVGVVANQPMVLAGCLDIDSARKAARFVRFCDAFEIPILTLID
;
A
#
# COMPACT_ATOMS: atom_id res chain seq x y z
N MET A 1 -6.01 13.08 -54.34
CA MET A 1 -4.81 12.81 -55.13
C MET A 1 -4.17 14.13 -55.50
N VAL A 2 -3.35 14.71 -54.68
CA VAL A 2 -2.40 15.77 -55.01
C VAL A 2 -1.19 15.61 -54.09
N VAL A 3 -0.07 15.59 -54.74
CA VAL A 3 1.27 15.20 -54.34
C VAL A 3 1.89 16.21 -53.39
N TRP A 4 2.53 15.72 -52.34
CA TRP A 4 3.48 16.46 -51.52
C TRP A 4 4.85 16.47 -52.22
N SER A 5 5.42 17.63 -52.44
CA SER A 5 6.84 17.80 -52.69
C SER A 5 7.34 19.05 -51.97
N ASP A 6 8.48 18.84 -51.30
CA ASP A 6 9.46 19.81 -50.82
C ASP A 6 9.14 20.70 -49.60
N ARG A 7 9.32 20.08 -48.41
CA ARG A 7 9.62 20.83 -47.18
C ARG A 7 11.14 21.00 -46.91
N LYS A 8 12.00 20.47 -47.71
CA LYS A 8 13.46 20.53 -47.43
C LYS A 8 14.18 21.74 -48.02
N THR A 9 13.61 22.41 -49.01
CA THR A 9 14.26 23.57 -49.65
C THR A 9 13.99 24.90 -48.94
N ALA A 10 12.90 25.00 -48.17
CA ALA A 10 12.56 26.21 -47.42
C ALA A 10 13.32 26.37 -46.08
N GLN A 11 13.88 25.28 -45.58
CA GLN A 11 14.64 25.30 -44.30
C GLN A 11 16.13 25.59 -44.46
N GLN A 12 16.68 25.46 -45.66
CA GLN A 12 18.08 25.73 -45.93
C GLN A 12 18.38 27.21 -46.25
N GLU A 13 17.42 27.96 -46.72
CA GLU A 13 17.60 29.40 -46.99
C GLU A 13 17.37 30.32 -45.78
N LEU A 14 16.76 29.81 -44.70
CA LEU A 14 16.55 30.55 -43.46
C LEU A 14 17.69 30.39 -42.41
N SER A 15 18.61 29.43 -42.63
CA SER A 15 19.70 29.20 -41.67
C SER A 15 20.98 30.02 -41.92
N SER A 16 21.05 30.73 -43.06
CA SER A 16 22.23 31.55 -43.42
C SER A 16 22.15 33.02 -42.97
N CYS A 17 21.05 33.46 -42.38
CA CYS A 17 20.85 34.85 -41.99
C CYS A 17 20.89 35.17 -40.47
N PHE A 18 21.16 34.17 -39.64
CA PHE A 18 21.23 34.44 -38.18
C PHE A 18 22.52 33.90 -37.57
N THR A 19 23.62 34.63 -37.77
CA THR A 19 24.73 34.66 -36.81
C THR A 19 24.57 35.88 -35.96
N ALA A 20 24.04 35.70 -34.75
CA ALA A 20 23.85 36.76 -33.78
C ALA A 20 25.16 37.04 -33.04
N ARG A 21 25.61 38.29 -33.09
CA ARG A 21 26.50 38.87 -32.11
C ARG A 21 25.68 39.44 -30.95
N SER A 22 26.10 39.14 -29.77
CA SER A 22 25.60 39.74 -28.51
C SER A 22 25.79 41.23 -28.54
N ILE A 23 24.73 42.03 -28.29
CA ILE A 23 24.81 43.43 -27.91
C ILE A 23 23.76 43.70 -26.83
N THR A 24 24.24 43.93 -25.64
CA THR A 24 23.55 44.67 -24.57
C THR A 24 23.55 46.13 -24.94
N ASP A 25 22.44 46.70 -25.38
CA ASP A 25 22.15 48.11 -25.13
C ASP A 25 20.65 48.42 -25.35
N ARG A 26 20.11 49.26 -24.46
CA ARG A 26 18.74 49.77 -24.48
C ARG A 26 18.66 51.01 -25.32
N SER A 27 18.13 50.94 -26.53
CA SER A 27 17.54 52.08 -27.21
C SER A 27 16.66 51.67 -28.39
N PRO A 28 15.62 52.44 -28.77
CA PRO A 28 14.57 51.98 -29.67
C PRO A 28 15.06 51.86 -31.11
N CYS A 29 14.84 50.71 -31.72
CA CYS A 29 15.24 50.38 -33.06
C CYS A 29 14.49 51.24 -34.09
N LYS A 30 15.18 52.18 -34.71
CA LYS A 30 14.72 52.86 -35.93
C LYS A 30 14.97 51.93 -37.13
N MET A 31 13.91 51.37 -37.61
CA MET A 31 13.94 50.56 -38.84
C MET A 31 13.87 51.50 -40.05
N TYR A 32 14.96 51.66 -40.78
CA TYR A 32 14.96 52.30 -42.11
C TYR A 32 14.62 51.27 -43.15
N LEU A 33 13.41 51.44 -43.78
CA LEU A 33 13.04 50.72 -44.96
C LEU A 33 13.50 51.48 -46.17
N PHE A 34 14.41 50.93 -47.01
CA PHE A 34 14.67 51.38 -48.33
C PHE A 34 13.50 50.96 -49.24
N ALA A 35 12.74 51.96 -49.70
CA ALA A 35 11.72 51.75 -50.71
C ALA A 35 12.30 52.09 -52.07
N ASN A 36 12.38 51.11 -52.97
CA ASN A 36 12.46 51.33 -54.40
C ASN A 36 11.27 50.71 -55.11
N LEU A 37 10.38 51.60 -55.52
CA LEU A 37 9.50 51.61 -56.70
C LEU A 37 9.03 50.27 -57.30
N LEU A 38 7.72 50.00 -57.18
CA LEU A 38 6.81 49.97 -58.36
C LEU A 38 5.37 49.69 -57.92
N ASN A 39 4.49 50.62 -58.23
CA ASN A 39 3.04 50.51 -58.45
C ASN A 39 2.28 49.29 -57.89
N CYS A 40 1.81 49.35 -56.65
CA CYS A 40 0.63 48.58 -56.26
C CYS A 40 0.02 49.17 -54.98
N LYS A 41 -0.84 50.18 -55.14
CA LYS A 41 -1.63 50.75 -54.00
C LYS A 41 -2.46 49.70 -53.27
N ASN A 42 -2.81 48.60 -53.89
CA ASN A 42 -3.62 47.54 -53.28
C ASN A 42 -2.81 46.54 -52.43
N VAL A 43 -1.50 46.40 -52.65
CA VAL A 43 -0.62 45.52 -51.83
C VAL A 43 -0.17 46.20 -50.56
N PHE A 44 0.08 47.53 -50.66
CA PHE A 44 0.50 48.34 -49.50
C PHE A 44 -0.61 48.43 -48.44
N THR A 45 -1.90 48.54 -48.85
CA THR A 45 -3.03 48.61 -47.92
C THR A 45 -3.30 47.24 -47.26
N LYS A 46 -3.03 46.12 -47.94
CA LYS A 46 -3.12 44.80 -47.32
C LYS A 46 -1.96 44.49 -46.37
N LEU A 47 -0.74 44.95 -46.69
CA LEU A 47 0.44 44.81 -45.83
C LEU A 47 0.33 45.69 -44.56
N CYS A 48 -0.17 46.93 -44.69
CA CYS A 48 -0.42 47.77 -43.49
C CYS A 48 -1.50 47.19 -42.60
N LYS A 49 -2.60 46.67 -43.11
CA LYS A 49 -3.63 45.98 -42.32
C LYS A 49 -3.14 44.67 -41.70
N PHE A 50 -2.20 43.97 -42.35
CA PHE A 50 -1.57 42.79 -41.77
C PHE A 50 -0.56 43.16 -40.68
N ALA A 51 0.21 44.23 -40.87
CA ALA A 51 1.13 44.73 -39.84
C ALA A 51 0.39 45.28 -38.61
N GLU A 52 -0.72 46.00 -38.79
CA GLU A 52 -1.58 46.44 -37.68
C GLU A 52 -2.19 45.27 -36.89
N LYS A 53 -2.70 44.27 -37.61
CA LYS A 53 -3.21 43.04 -36.91
C LYS A 53 -2.10 42.28 -36.21
N SER A 54 -0.90 42.23 -36.77
CA SER A 54 0.25 41.57 -36.15
C SER A 54 0.76 42.36 -34.94
N LEU A 55 0.73 43.70 -35.00
CA LEU A 55 1.10 44.57 -33.87
C LEU A 55 0.08 44.47 -32.72
N VAL A 56 -1.22 44.40 -33.03
CA VAL A 56 -2.28 44.18 -32.03
C VAL A 56 -2.18 42.79 -31.40
N MET A 57 -1.84 41.76 -32.20
CA MET A 57 -1.60 40.40 -31.65
C MET A 57 -0.33 40.34 -30.80
N LEU A 58 0.75 41.04 -31.19
CA LEU A 58 1.96 41.18 -30.35
C LEU A 58 1.71 41.99 -29.07
N GLN A 59 0.91 43.03 -29.14
CA GLN A 59 0.50 43.77 -27.94
C GLN A 59 -0.43 42.93 -27.04
N LEU A 60 -1.35 42.17 -27.60
CA LEU A 60 -2.18 41.25 -26.83
C LEU A 60 -1.38 40.07 -26.22
N GLN A 61 -0.33 39.61 -26.88
CA GLN A 61 0.61 38.63 -26.29
C GLN A 61 1.52 39.23 -25.22
N CYS A 62 1.98 40.50 -25.41
CA CYS A 62 2.74 41.22 -24.37
C CYS A 62 1.90 41.53 -23.14
N THR A 63 0.65 41.95 -23.32
CA THR A 63 -0.25 42.25 -22.17
C THR A 63 -0.73 40.99 -21.45
N SER A 64 -0.73 39.82 -22.13
CA SER A 64 -0.99 38.52 -21.47
C SER A 64 0.25 37.97 -20.75
N ALA A 65 1.46 38.33 -21.18
CA ALA A 65 2.72 37.99 -20.52
C ALA A 65 2.97 38.86 -19.29
N GLU A 66 2.60 40.14 -19.34
CA GLU A 66 2.73 41.07 -18.20
C GLU A 66 1.70 40.82 -17.07
N ARG A 67 0.68 39.99 -17.27
CA ARG A 67 -0.25 39.57 -16.21
C ARG A 67 0.14 38.27 -15.53
N ARG A 68 1.27 37.67 -15.80
CA ARG A 68 1.83 36.75 -14.85
C ARG A 68 2.38 37.56 -13.70
N LYS A 69 1.55 37.79 -12.66
CA LYS A 69 2.10 38.20 -11.35
C LYS A 69 3.30 37.31 -11.13
N GLU A 70 4.46 37.88 -10.89
CA GLU A 70 5.59 37.15 -10.30
C GLU A 70 5.08 36.59 -8.99
N VAL A 71 4.66 35.33 -9.00
CA VAL A 71 4.26 34.61 -7.78
C VAL A 71 5.56 34.42 -7.01
N ALA A 72 5.67 35.07 -5.86
CA ALA A 72 6.86 34.90 -5.04
C ALA A 72 7.00 33.43 -4.64
N MET A 73 8.22 32.92 -4.57
CA MET A 73 8.48 31.53 -4.14
C MET A 73 7.81 31.22 -2.81
N LYS A 74 7.72 32.21 -1.92
CA LYS A 74 7.02 32.11 -0.64
C LYS A 74 5.52 31.79 -0.81
N ASP A 75 4.85 32.37 -1.79
CA ASP A 75 3.41 32.12 -2.04
C ASP A 75 3.21 30.71 -2.59
N ILE A 76 4.13 30.22 -3.44
CA ILE A 76 4.11 28.85 -3.96
C ILE A 76 4.30 27.83 -2.82
N LEU A 77 5.24 28.08 -1.92
CA LEU A 77 5.48 27.22 -0.77
C LEU A 77 4.29 27.22 0.19
N GLN A 78 3.69 28.37 0.42
CA GLN A 78 2.49 28.48 1.24
C GLN A 78 1.33 27.69 0.61
N GLU A 79 1.07 27.86 -0.69
CA GLU A 79 0.04 27.08 -1.41
C GLU A 79 0.29 25.57 -1.32
N LEU A 80 1.55 25.14 -1.42
CA LEU A 80 1.93 23.73 -1.27
C LEU A 80 1.56 23.20 0.12
N GLU A 81 1.88 23.94 1.18
CA GLU A 81 1.57 23.52 2.55
C GLU A 81 0.04 23.51 2.82
N GLU A 82 -0.69 24.47 2.27
CA GLU A 82 -2.16 24.49 2.33
C GLU A 82 -2.76 23.25 1.64
N ARG A 83 -2.25 22.90 0.45
CA ARG A 83 -2.67 21.67 -0.28
C ARG A 83 -2.30 20.41 0.48
N ARG A 84 -1.11 20.34 1.08
CA ARG A 84 -0.69 19.22 1.94
C ARG A 84 -1.60 19.09 3.16
N GLY A 85 -1.90 20.21 3.81
CA GLY A 85 -2.83 20.25 4.95
C GLY A 85 -4.22 19.69 4.57
N ALA A 86 -4.77 20.17 3.45
CA ALA A 86 -6.06 19.70 2.94
C ALA A 86 -6.05 18.19 2.60
N ALA A 87 -4.96 17.70 1.98
CA ALA A 87 -4.81 16.28 1.66
C ALA A 87 -4.71 15.39 2.92
N ARG A 88 -4.06 15.89 3.98
CA ARG A 88 -3.94 15.14 5.26
C ARG A 88 -5.27 14.97 5.99
N VAL A 89 -6.21 15.87 5.82
CA VAL A 89 -7.54 15.80 6.45
C VAL A 89 -8.45 14.77 5.77
N GLY A 90 -8.10 14.29 4.58
CA GLY A 90 -8.83 13.23 3.87
C GLY A 90 -10.31 13.58 3.66
N GLY A 91 -11.22 12.80 4.27
CA GLY A 91 -12.67 12.98 4.16
C GLY A 91 -13.24 14.12 5.00
N GLY A 92 -12.41 14.86 5.76
CA GLY A 92 -12.77 15.99 6.61
C GLY A 92 -13.04 15.62 8.06
N GLN A 93 -12.91 16.61 8.95
CA GLN A 93 -12.96 16.44 10.41
C GLN A 93 -14.18 15.65 10.91
N LYS A 94 -15.35 15.95 10.38
CA LYS A 94 -16.58 15.23 10.77
C LYS A 94 -16.51 13.72 10.55
N ARG A 95 -15.84 13.27 9.48
CA ARG A 95 -15.67 11.84 9.20
C ARG A 95 -14.57 11.22 10.03
N ILE A 96 -13.52 11.99 10.34
CA ILE A 96 -12.48 11.59 11.31
C ILE A 96 -13.11 11.37 12.67
N ASP A 97 -13.90 12.32 13.19
CA ASP A 97 -14.59 12.21 14.47
C ASP A 97 -15.53 10.98 14.50
N ALA A 98 -16.18 10.67 13.37
CA ALA A 98 -17.01 9.49 13.23
C ALA A 98 -16.21 8.16 13.22
N GLN A 99 -14.95 8.15 12.79
CA GLN A 99 -14.03 7.01 12.92
C GLN A 99 -13.64 6.83 14.39
N HIS A 100 -13.17 7.91 15.03
CA HIS A 100 -12.77 7.89 16.43
C HIS A 100 -13.91 7.49 17.38
N SER A 101 -15.14 7.92 17.11
CA SER A 101 -16.32 7.52 17.91
C SER A 101 -16.60 6.02 17.86
N LYS A 102 -16.07 5.30 16.88
CA LYS A 102 -16.14 3.84 16.76
C LYS A 102 -14.90 3.13 17.31
N GLY A 103 -14.00 3.86 17.97
CA GLY A 103 -12.72 3.32 18.46
C GLY A 103 -11.69 3.01 17.36
N LYS A 104 -11.87 3.56 16.15
CA LYS A 104 -10.99 3.32 15.00
C LYS A 104 -10.07 4.52 14.77
N LEU A 105 -8.85 4.26 14.36
CA LEU A 105 -7.88 5.25 13.94
C LEU A 105 -8.10 5.65 12.47
N THR A 106 -7.57 6.80 12.08
CA THR A 106 -7.45 7.21 10.68
C THR A 106 -6.31 6.46 9.97
N ALA A 107 -6.32 6.46 8.64
CA ALA A 107 -5.26 5.83 7.85
C ALA A 107 -3.86 6.36 8.19
N ARG A 108 -3.74 7.64 8.53
CA ARG A 108 -2.44 8.27 8.89
C ARG A 108 -1.99 7.92 10.29
N GLU A 109 -2.87 7.98 11.27
CA GLU A 109 -2.58 7.57 12.65
C GLU A 109 -2.12 6.12 12.72
N ARG A 110 -2.71 5.23 11.91
CA ARG A 110 -2.26 3.84 11.78
C ARG A 110 -0.83 3.74 11.27
N LEU A 111 -0.45 4.56 10.27
CA LEU A 111 0.93 4.58 9.75
C LEU A 111 1.91 5.18 10.75
N GLU A 112 1.52 6.21 11.51
CA GLU A 112 2.34 6.81 12.57
C GLU A 112 2.64 5.81 13.69
N LEU A 113 1.70 4.90 14.00
CA LEU A 113 1.93 3.82 14.99
C LEU A 113 2.72 2.64 14.41
N LEU A 114 2.54 2.33 13.13
CA LEU A 114 3.20 1.20 12.49
C LEU A 114 4.68 1.47 12.20
N LEU A 115 5.01 2.67 11.75
CA LEU A 115 6.35 3.02 11.27
C LEU A 115 7.19 3.69 12.37
N ASP A 116 8.49 3.71 12.17
CA ASP A 116 9.40 4.46 13.02
C ASP A 116 9.14 5.97 12.87
N GLU A 117 9.24 6.71 13.98
CA GLU A 117 8.96 8.15 14.00
C GLU A 117 9.77 8.90 12.94
N GLY A 118 9.08 9.70 12.12
CA GLY A 118 9.68 10.54 11.09
C GLY A 118 10.21 9.80 9.86
N SER A 119 10.03 8.47 9.76
CA SER A 119 10.53 7.67 8.63
C SER A 119 9.59 7.65 7.42
N PHE A 120 8.34 8.08 7.58
CA PHE A 120 7.32 7.93 6.54
C PHE A 120 7.48 8.93 5.40
N GLU A 121 7.67 8.41 4.18
CA GLU A 121 7.68 9.19 2.93
C GLU A 121 6.47 8.82 2.08
N GLU A 122 5.54 9.78 1.96
CA GLU A 122 4.28 9.59 1.23
C GLU A 122 4.44 9.79 -0.27
N PHE A 123 3.89 8.86 -1.07
CA PHE A 123 3.78 8.98 -2.52
C PHE A 123 2.36 9.31 -2.96
N ASP A 124 2.27 10.12 -4.04
CA ASP A 124 1.01 10.38 -4.75
C ASP A 124 -0.09 11.02 -3.87
N MET A 125 0.31 11.83 -2.87
CA MET A 125 -0.60 12.56 -1.96
C MET A 125 -1.67 13.36 -2.69
N PHE A 126 -1.37 13.92 -3.86
CA PHE A 126 -2.26 14.80 -4.64
C PHE A 126 -3.01 14.10 -5.77
N VAL A 127 -2.86 12.80 -5.92
CA VAL A 127 -3.61 12.02 -6.91
C VAL A 127 -5.10 12.06 -6.57
N VAL A 128 -5.94 12.25 -7.59
CA VAL A 128 -7.39 12.24 -7.49
C VAL A 128 -7.97 11.29 -8.53
N HIS A 129 -9.18 10.78 -8.28
CA HIS A 129 -9.87 9.96 -9.28
C HIS A 129 -10.20 10.74 -10.56
N ARG A 130 -10.48 10.01 -11.64
CA ARG A 130 -10.77 10.57 -12.96
C ARG A 130 -12.25 10.49 -13.35
N CYS A 131 -13.09 9.96 -12.47
CA CYS A 131 -14.52 9.80 -12.72
C CYS A 131 -15.22 11.14 -12.90
N THR A 132 -16.03 11.24 -13.94
CA THR A 132 -16.86 12.42 -14.26
C THR A 132 -18.35 12.13 -14.15
N ASP A 133 -18.73 10.85 -14.01
CA ASP A 133 -20.11 10.41 -13.90
C ASP A 133 -20.67 10.57 -12.50
N PHE A 134 -21.97 10.60 -12.37
CA PHE A 134 -22.70 10.68 -11.09
C PHE A 134 -22.33 11.87 -10.19
N GLY A 135 -21.85 12.98 -10.77
CA GLY A 135 -21.44 14.18 -10.02
C GLY A 135 -20.09 14.05 -9.31
N MET A 136 -19.32 13.01 -9.64
CA MET A 136 -17.99 12.78 -9.03
C MET A 136 -16.97 13.85 -9.42
N GLU A 137 -17.17 14.55 -10.54
CA GLU A 137 -16.31 15.67 -10.96
C GLU A 137 -16.23 16.80 -9.92
N ASN A 138 -17.24 16.91 -9.05
CA ASN A 138 -17.33 17.91 -7.99
C ASN A 138 -16.76 17.42 -6.64
N GLN A 139 -16.36 16.13 -6.54
CA GLN A 139 -15.87 15.50 -5.31
C GLN A 139 -14.54 14.79 -5.60
N ARG A 140 -13.45 15.54 -5.67
CA ARG A 140 -12.10 15.02 -5.96
C ARG A 140 -11.18 15.14 -4.75
N PRO A 141 -11.35 14.32 -3.72
CA PRO A 141 -10.47 14.33 -2.56
C PRO A 141 -9.05 13.91 -2.96
N ALA A 142 -8.05 14.65 -2.46
CA ALA A 142 -6.66 14.32 -2.68
C ALA A 142 -6.29 12.99 -2.00
N GLY A 143 -5.42 12.22 -2.64
CA GLY A 143 -5.01 10.90 -2.18
C GLY A 143 -5.99 9.78 -2.54
N ASP A 144 -7.21 10.11 -2.97
CA ASP A 144 -8.26 9.19 -3.46
C ASP A 144 -8.53 7.97 -2.56
N GLY A 145 -8.53 8.17 -1.24
CA GLY A 145 -8.91 7.15 -0.26
C GLY A 145 -7.84 6.12 0.06
N VAL A 146 -6.58 6.35 -0.31
CA VAL A 146 -5.45 5.53 0.15
C VAL A 146 -4.20 6.37 0.35
N VAL A 147 -3.55 6.17 1.50
CA VAL A 147 -2.23 6.73 1.81
C VAL A 147 -1.19 5.66 1.46
N THR A 148 -0.25 6.01 0.61
CA THR A 148 0.77 5.08 0.10
C THR A 148 2.16 5.68 0.24
N GLY A 149 3.14 4.86 0.57
CA GLY A 149 4.51 5.31 0.75
C GLY A 149 5.42 4.19 1.23
N TRP A 150 6.56 4.59 1.76
CA TRP A 150 7.50 3.72 2.45
C TRP A 150 7.95 4.34 3.77
N GLY A 151 8.46 3.53 4.64
CA GLY A 151 9.05 3.94 5.91
C GLY A 151 9.91 2.82 6.46
N THR A 152 10.25 2.91 7.74
CA THR A 152 11.00 1.86 8.42
C THR A 152 10.23 1.29 9.61
N ILE A 153 10.49 0.02 9.90
CA ILE A 153 10.12 -0.65 11.15
C ILE A 153 11.42 -1.17 11.77
N ASN A 154 11.79 -0.67 12.95
CA ASN A 154 13.04 -0.99 13.60
C ASN A 154 14.25 -0.76 12.68
N GLY A 155 14.25 0.36 11.92
CA GLY A 155 15.29 0.73 10.96
C GLY A 155 15.28 -0.04 9.64
N ARG A 156 14.32 -0.96 9.43
CA ARG A 156 14.23 -1.80 8.23
C ARG A 156 13.14 -1.29 7.30
N MET A 157 13.46 -1.16 6.00
CA MET A 157 12.54 -0.61 5.00
C MET A 157 11.31 -1.48 4.80
N VAL A 158 10.15 -0.84 4.74
CA VAL A 158 8.86 -1.46 4.38
C VAL A 158 8.06 -0.52 3.49
N TYR A 159 7.31 -1.07 2.56
CA TYR A 159 6.34 -0.34 1.76
C TYR A 159 4.95 -0.53 2.35
N VAL A 160 4.20 0.59 2.43
CA VAL A 160 2.92 0.60 3.12
C VAL A 160 1.82 1.18 2.25
N LEU A 161 0.62 0.63 2.41
CA LEU A 161 -0.61 1.21 1.93
C LEU A 161 -1.64 1.20 3.06
N SER A 162 -2.32 2.32 3.28
CA SER A 162 -3.36 2.44 4.30
C SER A 162 -4.62 3.03 3.68
N GLN A 163 -5.70 2.26 3.64
CA GLN A 163 -6.96 2.71 3.09
C GLN A 163 -7.67 3.65 4.06
N ASP A 164 -8.12 4.78 3.54
CA ASP A 164 -8.80 5.82 4.31
C ASP A 164 -10.32 5.72 4.14
N PHE A 165 -10.97 5.10 5.11
CA PHE A 165 -12.41 4.95 5.12
C PHE A 165 -13.18 6.29 5.17
N THR A 166 -12.53 7.37 5.63
CA THR A 166 -13.12 8.71 5.65
C THR A 166 -13.36 9.26 4.25
N VAL A 167 -12.60 8.78 3.25
CA VAL A 167 -12.68 9.18 1.85
C VAL A 167 -13.48 8.15 1.06
N LEU A 168 -14.71 8.46 0.73
CA LEU A 168 -15.60 7.61 -0.07
C LEU A 168 -15.70 6.16 0.43
N GLY A 169 -15.62 5.95 1.76
CA GLY A 169 -15.65 4.63 2.40
C GLY A 169 -14.44 3.76 2.03
N GLY A 170 -13.28 4.34 1.73
CA GLY A 170 -12.10 3.60 1.30
C GLY A 170 -12.28 2.84 -0.02
N SER A 171 -13.33 3.16 -0.79
CA SER A 171 -13.64 2.43 -2.03
C SER A 171 -12.57 2.63 -3.09
N VAL A 172 -12.22 1.53 -3.77
CA VAL A 172 -11.12 1.51 -4.73
C VAL A 172 -11.57 2.00 -6.08
N SER A 173 -10.96 3.08 -6.57
CA SER A 173 -11.05 3.59 -7.94
C SER A 173 -9.91 3.06 -8.79
N ALA A 174 -9.91 3.35 -10.08
CA ALA A 174 -8.76 3.09 -10.94
C ALA A 174 -7.49 3.84 -10.46
N ALA A 175 -7.61 5.09 -10.00
CA ALA A 175 -6.48 5.88 -9.50
C ALA A 175 -5.97 5.35 -8.15
N HIS A 176 -6.87 5.00 -7.23
CA HIS A 176 -6.55 4.33 -5.97
C HIS A 176 -5.76 3.03 -6.21
N ALA A 177 -6.25 2.16 -7.09
CA ALA A 177 -5.57 0.92 -7.45
C ALA A 177 -4.18 1.17 -8.08
N GLN A 178 -4.04 2.19 -8.93
CA GLN A 178 -2.74 2.57 -9.51
C GLN A 178 -1.72 2.99 -8.45
N LYS A 179 -2.14 3.69 -7.38
CA LYS A 179 -1.27 4.02 -6.25
C LYS A 179 -0.79 2.76 -5.53
N ILE A 180 -1.70 1.82 -5.24
CA ILE A 180 -1.36 0.54 -4.62
C ILE A 180 -0.37 -0.23 -5.51
N CYS A 181 -0.68 -0.36 -6.79
CA CYS A 181 0.17 -1.05 -7.76
C CYS A 181 1.59 -0.49 -7.80
N LYS A 182 1.72 0.85 -7.83
CA LYS A 182 3.02 1.53 -7.81
C LYS A 182 3.84 1.17 -6.58
N ILE A 183 3.22 1.17 -5.40
CA ILE A 183 3.90 0.80 -4.16
C ILE A 183 4.34 -0.66 -4.17
N MET A 184 3.51 -1.56 -4.65
CA MET A 184 3.85 -2.99 -4.75
C MET A 184 4.98 -3.22 -5.76
N ASP A 185 4.97 -2.54 -6.91
CA ASP A 185 6.05 -2.61 -7.90
C ASP A 185 7.38 -2.13 -7.27
N MET A 186 7.37 -0.98 -6.58
CA MET A 186 8.55 -0.44 -5.89
C MET A 186 9.05 -1.36 -4.77
N ALA A 187 8.16 -2.01 -4.03
CA ALA A 187 8.52 -2.96 -2.99
C ALA A 187 9.28 -4.17 -3.56
N VAL A 188 8.78 -4.73 -4.65
CA VAL A 188 9.44 -5.85 -5.36
C VAL A 188 10.78 -5.42 -5.95
N GLU A 189 10.85 -4.24 -6.58
CA GLU A 189 12.09 -3.70 -7.16
C GLU A 189 13.17 -3.46 -6.11
N ASN A 190 12.79 -2.97 -4.92
CA ASN A 190 13.72 -2.67 -3.82
C ASN A 190 13.92 -3.86 -2.87
N GLY A 191 13.16 -4.94 -3.02
CA GLY A 191 13.26 -6.12 -2.17
C GLY A 191 12.85 -5.83 -0.71
N ALA A 192 11.69 -5.21 -0.50
CA ALA A 192 11.20 -4.86 0.83
C ALA A 192 9.74 -5.31 1.02
N PRO A 193 9.32 -5.66 2.25
CA PRO A 193 7.96 -6.11 2.55
C PRO A 193 6.89 -5.09 2.16
N VAL A 194 5.69 -5.60 1.82
CA VAL A 194 4.48 -4.79 1.61
C VAL A 194 3.52 -5.02 2.78
N ILE A 195 3.10 -3.94 3.43
CA ILE A 195 2.13 -3.99 4.51
C ILE A 195 0.89 -3.20 4.10
N GLY A 196 -0.25 -3.89 4.04
CA GLY A 196 -1.55 -3.31 3.74
C GLY A 196 -2.42 -3.15 4.98
N LEU A 197 -2.83 -1.91 5.29
CA LEU A 197 -3.82 -1.60 6.30
C LEU A 197 -5.17 -1.42 5.61
N ASN A 198 -6.01 -2.44 5.66
CA ASN A 198 -7.18 -2.58 4.81
C ASN A 198 -8.46 -2.13 5.55
N ASP A 199 -9.15 -1.14 4.98
CA ASP A 199 -10.41 -0.59 5.49
C ASP A 199 -11.23 -0.03 4.31
N SER A 200 -12.01 -0.89 3.61
CA SER A 200 -12.59 -0.55 2.32
C SER A 200 -13.96 -1.18 2.10
N GLY A 201 -14.88 -0.37 1.63
CA GLY A 201 -16.19 -0.83 1.15
C GLY A 201 -16.17 -1.60 -0.18
N GLY A 202 -15.00 -1.83 -0.79
CA GLY A 202 -14.87 -2.56 -2.05
C GLY A 202 -14.67 -1.67 -3.27
N ALA A 203 -15.12 -2.11 -4.43
CA ALA A 203 -15.00 -1.38 -5.69
C ALA A 203 -15.85 -0.10 -5.68
N ARG A 204 -15.30 1.00 -6.22
CA ARG A 204 -16.04 2.25 -6.38
C ARG A 204 -17.07 2.10 -7.50
N ILE A 205 -18.35 1.99 -7.12
CA ILE A 205 -19.46 1.66 -8.02
C ILE A 205 -19.56 2.69 -9.14
N GLN A 206 -19.31 3.96 -8.88
CA GLN A 206 -19.39 5.05 -9.85
C GLN A 206 -18.39 4.92 -11.01
N GLU A 207 -17.31 4.18 -10.83
CA GLU A 207 -16.30 3.92 -11.88
C GLU A 207 -16.54 2.60 -12.62
N GLY A 208 -17.51 1.80 -12.17
CA GLY A 208 -17.91 0.58 -12.87
C GLY A 208 -16.76 -0.38 -13.13
N VAL A 209 -16.56 -0.74 -14.40
CA VAL A 209 -15.56 -1.73 -14.83
C VAL A 209 -14.12 -1.26 -14.60
N ASP A 210 -13.83 0.04 -14.63
CA ASP A 210 -12.49 0.57 -14.41
C ASP A 210 -12.00 0.31 -12.97
N SER A 211 -12.91 0.38 -11.99
CA SER A 211 -12.63 0.00 -10.62
C SER A 211 -12.31 -1.50 -10.49
N LEU A 212 -13.05 -2.36 -11.18
CA LEU A 212 -12.80 -3.82 -11.19
C LEU A 212 -11.48 -4.16 -11.88
N ALA A 213 -11.15 -3.49 -12.99
CA ALA A 213 -9.87 -3.64 -13.66
C ALA A 213 -8.71 -3.23 -12.75
N GLY A 214 -8.89 -2.17 -11.94
CA GLY A 214 -7.93 -1.76 -10.91
C GLY A 214 -7.64 -2.87 -9.90
N TYR A 215 -8.65 -3.55 -9.40
CA TYR A 215 -8.45 -4.74 -8.54
C TYR A 215 -7.69 -5.86 -9.26
N GLY A 216 -7.99 -6.13 -10.52
CA GLY A 216 -7.25 -7.13 -11.32
C GLY A 216 -5.74 -6.83 -11.38
N GLU A 217 -5.37 -5.56 -11.51
CA GLU A 217 -3.97 -5.13 -11.51
C GLU A 217 -3.31 -5.28 -10.12
N VAL A 218 -4.04 -5.06 -9.03
CA VAL A 218 -3.55 -5.33 -7.66
C VAL A 218 -3.34 -6.82 -7.45
N PHE A 219 -4.32 -7.69 -7.83
CA PHE A 219 -4.20 -9.14 -7.70
C PHE A 219 -3.00 -9.70 -8.47
N LYS A 220 -2.76 -9.20 -9.68
CA LYS A 220 -1.57 -9.56 -10.46
C LYS A 220 -0.28 -9.30 -9.67
N ARG A 221 -0.19 -8.17 -8.98
CA ARG A 221 0.99 -7.81 -8.18
C ARG A 221 1.12 -8.65 -6.92
N ASN A 222 0.01 -9.00 -6.26
CA ASN A 222 0.06 -9.96 -5.15
C ASN A 222 0.69 -11.29 -5.60
N ILE A 223 0.30 -11.80 -6.79
CA ILE A 223 0.86 -13.03 -7.34
C ILE A 223 2.35 -12.86 -7.68
N GLN A 224 2.73 -11.75 -8.30
CA GLN A 224 4.12 -11.47 -8.68
C GLN A 224 5.04 -11.26 -7.47
N ALA A 225 4.53 -10.71 -6.37
CA ALA A 225 5.27 -10.50 -5.13
C ALA A 225 5.34 -11.75 -4.25
N SER A 226 4.46 -12.74 -4.46
CA SER A 226 4.38 -13.98 -3.67
C SER A 226 5.70 -14.76 -3.70
N GLY A 227 6.27 -15.01 -2.53
CA GLY A 227 7.58 -15.68 -2.39
C GLY A 227 8.78 -14.82 -2.81
N VAL A 228 8.58 -13.53 -3.13
CA VAL A 228 9.65 -12.58 -3.47
C VAL A 228 9.88 -11.61 -2.33
N VAL A 229 8.83 -10.96 -1.85
CA VAL A 229 8.83 -10.10 -0.67
C VAL A 229 7.67 -10.50 0.25
N PRO A 230 7.83 -10.44 1.58
CA PRO A 230 6.73 -10.71 2.51
C PRO A 230 5.57 -9.73 2.28
N GLN A 231 4.35 -10.26 2.25
CA GLN A 231 3.12 -9.50 2.11
C GLN A 231 2.28 -9.66 3.38
N ILE A 232 1.99 -8.58 4.08
CA ILE A 232 1.25 -8.57 5.34
C ILE A 232 -0.01 -7.72 5.17
N SER A 233 -1.15 -8.27 5.51
CA SER A 233 -2.43 -7.55 5.51
C SER A 233 -2.99 -7.44 6.91
N VAL A 234 -3.38 -6.24 7.32
CA VAL A 234 -4.10 -5.99 8.56
C VAL A 234 -5.48 -5.47 8.21
N ILE A 235 -6.49 -6.19 8.62
CA ILE A 235 -7.88 -5.82 8.38
C ILE A 235 -8.35 -4.93 9.51
N MET A 236 -8.57 -3.67 9.23
CA MET A 236 -8.86 -2.62 10.22
C MET A 236 -10.30 -2.09 10.14
N GLY A 237 -11.10 -2.70 9.28
CA GLY A 237 -12.49 -2.35 9.10
C GLY A 237 -13.17 -3.32 8.16
N PRO A 238 -14.32 -2.95 7.57
CA PRO A 238 -14.95 -3.80 6.58
C PRO A 238 -14.07 -3.95 5.35
N CYS A 239 -13.91 -5.20 4.89
CA CYS A 239 -13.35 -5.55 3.59
C CYS A 239 -14.37 -6.42 2.86
N ALA A 240 -15.08 -5.82 1.90
CA ALA A 240 -16.17 -6.47 1.19
C ALA A 240 -15.90 -6.59 -0.31
N GLY A 241 -16.40 -7.65 -0.93
CA GLY A 241 -16.25 -7.89 -2.37
C GLY A 241 -14.79 -7.94 -2.81
N GLY A 242 -14.40 -7.14 -3.80
CA GLY A 242 -13.04 -7.08 -4.32
C GLY A 242 -11.96 -6.77 -3.27
N ALA A 243 -12.31 -6.04 -2.21
CA ALA A 243 -11.39 -5.69 -1.13
C ALA A 243 -10.93 -6.88 -0.28
N VAL A 244 -11.62 -8.02 -0.34
CA VAL A 244 -11.25 -9.21 0.44
C VAL A 244 -10.24 -10.08 -0.30
N TYR A 245 -10.22 -10.06 -1.62
CA TYR A 245 -9.40 -10.99 -2.40
C TYR A 245 -7.89 -10.67 -2.31
N SER A 246 -7.52 -9.40 -2.39
CA SER A 246 -6.11 -9.01 -2.29
C SER A 246 -5.50 -9.41 -0.93
N PRO A 247 -6.10 -9.06 0.22
CA PRO A 247 -5.62 -9.55 1.53
C PRO A 247 -5.55 -11.07 1.62
N ALA A 248 -6.54 -11.79 1.09
CA ALA A 248 -6.58 -13.26 1.13
C ALA A 248 -5.44 -13.94 0.36
N MET A 249 -4.74 -13.22 -0.52
CA MET A 249 -3.58 -13.71 -1.28
C MET A 249 -2.23 -13.36 -0.64
N THR A 250 -2.22 -12.62 0.46
CA THR A 250 -0.99 -12.25 1.18
C THR A 250 -0.49 -13.35 2.10
N ASP A 251 0.75 -13.24 2.58
CA ASP A 251 1.39 -14.28 3.39
C ASP A 251 0.81 -14.33 4.81
N PHE A 252 0.58 -13.15 5.42
CA PHE A 252 0.02 -13.04 6.76
C PHE A 252 -1.18 -12.09 6.77
N ILE A 253 -2.22 -12.49 7.49
CA ILE A 253 -3.48 -11.75 7.60
C ILE A 253 -3.85 -11.62 9.07
N PHE A 254 -3.94 -10.39 9.56
CA PHE A 254 -4.35 -10.08 10.90
C PHE A 254 -5.67 -9.31 10.91
N MET A 255 -6.46 -9.53 11.95
CA MET A 255 -7.77 -8.88 12.10
C MET A 255 -7.89 -8.20 13.46
N VAL A 256 -8.71 -7.15 13.52
CA VAL A 256 -9.11 -6.49 14.77
C VAL A 256 -10.50 -6.98 15.14
N LYS A 257 -10.69 -7.49 16.36
CA LYS A 257 -11.97 -8.01 16.84
C LYS A 257 -13.04 -6.92 16.83
N ASP A 258 -14.27 -7.31 16.61
CA ASP A 258 -15.49 -6.48 16.67
C ASP A 258 -15.52 -5.25 15.72
N SER A 259 -14.46 -5.00 14.97
CA SER A 259 -14.37 -3.84 14.06
C SER A 259 -13.98 -4.19 12.63
N SER A 260 -13.39 -5.36 12.41
CA SER A 260 -12.93 -5.80 11.09
C SER A 260 -13.71 -7.01 10.56
N TYR A 261 -14.00 -6.98 9.28
CA TYR A 261 -14.80 -8.01 8.63
C TYR A 261 -14.24 -8.32 7.23
N MET A 262 -14.17 -9.61 6.90
CA MET A 262 -13.80 -10.09 5.57
C MET A 262 -14.92 -10.98 5.03
N PHE A 263 -15.61 -10.54 3.98
CA PHE A 263 -16.62 -11.35 3.29
C PHE A 263 -16.75 -10.97 1.81
N VAL A 264 -17.06 -11.94 0.99
CA VAL A 264 -17.31 -11.72 -0.45
C VAL A 264 -18.55 -10.85 -0.63
N THR A 265 -19.57 -11.08 0.20
CA THR A 265 -20.81 -10.28 0.22
C THR A 265 -21.31 -10.12 1.66
N GLY A 266 -21.96 -8.98 1.95
CA GLY A 266 -22.44 -8.67 3.29
C GLY A 266 -23.70 -9.44 3.71
N PRO A 267 -24.09 -9.38 5.02
CA PRO A 267 -25.22 -10.10 5.58
C PRO A 267 -26.56 -9.87 4.86
N ASP A 268 -26.82 -8.64 4.40
CA ASP A 268 -28.06 -8.30 3.70
C ASP A 268 -28.22 -9.04 2.36
N VAL A 269 -27.11 -9.21 1.65
CA VAL A 269 -27.09 -9.97 0.39
C VAL A 269 -27.27 -11.47 0.66
N VAL A 270 -26.58 -11.99 1.68
CA VAL A 270 -26.76 -13.39 2.14
C VAL A 270 -28.22 -13.66 2.46
N LYS A 271 -28.83 -12.80 3.27
CA LYS A 271 -30.27 -12.89 3.61
C LYS A 271 -31.18 -12.87 2.38
N THR A 272 -30.85 -12.02 1.39
CA THR A 272 -31.67 -11.88 0.18
C THR A 272 -31.55 -13.12 -0.73
N VAL A 273 -30.36 -13.71 -0.83
CA VAL A 273 -30.08 -14.80 -1.78
C VAL A 273 -30.34 -16.16 -1.16
N THR A 274 -29.92 -16.40 0.09
CA THR A 274 -30.01 -17.72 0.75
C THR A 274 -31.11 -17.81 1.81
N ASN A 275 -31.77 -16.67 2.17
CA ASN A 275 -32.70 -16.53 3.30
C ASN A 275 -32.08 -16.82 4.67
N GLU A 276 -30.75 -16.88 4.78
CA GLU A 276 -30.06 -17.00 6.05
C GLU A 276 -29.89 -15.66 6.73
N VAL A 277 -30.16 -15.61 8.04
CA VAL A 277 -29.96 -14.40 8.85
C VAL A 277 -28.67 -14.62 9.64
N VAL A 278 -27.64 -13.87 9.28
CA VAL A 278 -26.31 -13.92 9.90
C VAL A 278 -25.88 -12.50 10.28
N THR A 279 -25.11 -12.40 11.35
CA THR A 279 -24.44 -11.13 11.71
C THR A 279 -23.15 -10.97 10.90
N ALA A 280 -22.60 -9.74 10.85
CA ALA A 280 -21.32 -9.50 10.18
C ALA A 280 -20.17 -10.30 10.84
N GLU A 281 -20.20 -10.42 12.18
CA GLU A 281 -19.21 -11.18 12.95
C GLU A 281 -19.28 -12.68 12.65
N GLU A 282 -20.47 -13.25 12.60
CA GLU A 282 -20.65 -14.69 12.26
C GLU A 282 -20.27 -15.00 10.81
N LEU A 283 -20.55 -14.05 9.88
CA LEU A 283 -20.27 -14.23 8.46
C LEU A 283 -18.78 -14.11 8.14
N GLY A 284 -18.10 -13.11 8.69
CA GLY A 284 -16.72 -12.80 8.32
C GLY A 284 -15.96 -11.99 9.35
N GLY A 285 -16.29 -12.09 10.63
CA GLY A 285 -15.54 -11.46 11.69
C GLY A 285 -14.24 -12.18 12.04
N ALA A 286 -13.45 -11.56 12.90
CA ALA A 286 -12.14 -12.06 13.30
C ALA A 286 -12.21 -13.49 13.86
N SER A 287 -13.17 -13.78 14.72
CA SER A 287 -13.38 -15.12 15.29
C SER A 287 -13.68 -16.19 14.24
N THR A 288 -14.44 -15.84 13.21
CA THR A 288 -14.76 -16.78 12.11
C THR A 288 -13.49 -17.12 11.31
N HIS A 289 -12.68 -16.12 11.01
CA HIS A 289 -11.49 -16.30 10.16
C HIS A 289 -10.28 -16.89 10.90
N THR A 290 -10.17 -16.68 12.21
CA THR A 290 -9.10 -17.31 13.00
C THR A 290 -9.42 -18.73 13.45
N LYS A 291 -10.73 -19.10 13.61
CA LYS A 291 -11.10 -20.40 14.18
C LYS A 291 -11.66 -21.41 13.18
N LYS A 292 -12.37 -20.92 12.14
CA LYS A 292 -13.12 -21.80 11.22
C LYS A 292 -12.50 -21.84 9.82
N SER A 293 -12.24 -20.69 9.21
CA SER A 293 -11.79 -20.63 7.82
C SER A 293 -10.28 -20.70 7.64
N SER A 294 -9.51 -20.44 8.68
CA SER A 294 -8.04 -20.32 8.66
C SER A 294 -7.48 -19.22 7.74
N VAL A 295 -8.30 -18.26 7.36
CA VAL A 295 -7.86 -17.14 6.50
C VAL A 295 -7.01 -16.16 7.28
N ALA A 296 -7.40 -15.85 8.54
CA ALA A 296 -6.64 -14.94 9.40
C ALA A 296 -5.65 -15.74 10.27
N ASP A 297 -4.43 -15.21 10.35
CA ASP A 297 -3.32 -15.78 11.11
C ASP A 297 -3.34 -15.37 12.59
N GLY A 298 -4.04 -14.26 12.91
CA GLY A 298 -4.24 -13.78 14.27
C GLY A 298 -5.33 -12.72 14.36
N ALA A 299 -5.86 -12.53 15.57
CA ALA A 299 -6.85 -11.49 15.86
C ALA A 299 -6.53 -10.80 17.19
N PHE A 300 -6.63 -9.46 17.21
CA PHE A 300 -6.23 -8.61 18.32
C PHE A 300 -7.41 -7.78 18.83
N GLU A 301 -7.35 -7.36 20.10
CA GLU A 301 -8.45 -6.62 20.73
C GLU A 301 -8.64 -5.22 20.17
N ASN A 302 -7.56 -4.60 19.65
CA ASN A 302 -7.60 -3.25 19.10
C ASN A 302 -6.53 -3.02 18.03
N GLU A 303 -6.64 -1.89 17.31
CA GLU A 303 -5.73 -1.53 16.21
C GLU A 303 -4.28 -1.33 16.67
N VAL A 304 -4.06 -0.81 17.88
CA VAL A 304 -2.71 -0.54 18.43
C VAL A 304 -1.96 -1.85 18.67
N GLU A 305 -2.64 -2.81 19.29
CA GLU A 305 -2.10 -4.15 19.52
C GLU A 305 -1.78 -4.84 18.20
N ALA A 306 -2.71 -4.81 17.25
CA ALA A 306 -2.49 -5.39 15.92
C ALA A 306 -1.25 -4.80 15.22
N LEU A 307 -1.07 -3.48 15.25
CA LEU A 307 0.08 -2.81 14.66
C LEU A 307 1.40 -3.15 15.40
N SER A 308 1.35 -3.26 16.73
CA SER A 308 2.50 -3.69 17.53
C SER A 308 2.95 -5.10 17.16
N GLU A 309 1.99 -6.03 17.03
CA GLU A 309 2.30 -7.41 16.64
C GLU A 309 2.80 -7.54 15.20
N VAL A 310 2.34 -6.69 14.28
CA VAL A 310 2.92 -6.61 12.94
C VAL A 310 4.38 -6.13 13.00
N ARG A 311 4.70 -5.12 13.81
CA ARG A 311 6.08 -4.67 14.02
C ARG A 311 6.95 -5.80 14.56
N ARG A 312 6.42 -6.58 15.52
CA ARG A 312 7.09 -7.76 16.09
C ARG A 312 7.31 -8.86 15.03
N LEU A 313 6.30 -9.14 14.19
CA LEU A 313 6.44 -10.11 13.10
C LEU A 313 7.54 -9.70 12.11
N VAL A 314 7.55 -8.44 11.68
CA VAL A 314 8.57 -7.92 10.74
C VAL A 314 9.99 -8.16 11.26
N ASP A 315 10.18 -8.17 12.58
CA ASP A 315 11.48 -8.45 13.19
C ASP A 315 11.96 -9.91 13.00
N PHE A 316 11.05 -10.84 12.82
CA PHE A 316 11.39 -12.24 12.53
C PHE A 316 11.65 -12.50 11.04
N LEU A 317 11.14 -11.64 10.15
CA LEU A 317 11.14 -11.91 8.71
C LEU A 317 12.35 -11.30 8.00
N PRO A 318 12.88 -11.95 6.95
CA PRO A 318 13.78 -11.28 6.00
C PRO A 318 13.04 -10.18 5.22
N LEU A 319 13.75 -9.27 4.58
CA LEU A 319 13.12 -8.24 3.74
C LEU A 319 12.61 -8.82 2.42
N ASN A 320 13.28 -9.83 1.90
CA ASN A 320 12.96 -10.50 0.63
C ASN A 320 13.53 -11.92 0.63
N ASN A 321 13.29 -12.67 -0.41
CA ASN A 321 13.73 -14.06 -0.57
C ASN A 321 15.24 -14.25 -0.87
N ARG A 322 16.02 -13.17 -0.92
CA ARG A 322 17.49 -13.22 -1.12
C ARG A 322 18.25 -12.83 0.13
N ASP A 323 17.61 -12.08 1.01
CA ASP A 323 18.17 -11.65 2.28
C ASP A 323 17.84 -12.69 3.37
N LYS A 324 18.67 -12.74 4.38
CA LYS A 324 18.40 -13.52 5.58
C LYS A 324 17.57 -12.70 6.59
N ALA A 325 16.85 -13.39 7.44
CA ALA A 325 16.23 -12.77 8.62
C ALA A 325 17.29 -12.07 9.48
N PRO A 326 16.92 -10.96 10.15
CA PRO A 326 17.87 -10.22 10.98
C PRO A 326 18.32 -11.07 12.17
N VAL A 327 19.62 -11.06 12.42
CA VAL A 327 20.16 -11.64 13.66
C VAL A 327 20.03 -10.61 14.77
N ARG A 328 19.38 -10.99 15.88
CA ARG A 328 19.19 -10.13 17.05
C ARG A 328 20.20 -10.47 18.14
N PRO A 329 20.63 -9.50 18.95
CA PRO A 329 21.36 -9.81 20.17
C PRO A 329 20.53 -10.74 21.06
N PHE A 330 21.15 -11.73 21.65
CA PHE A 330 20.54 -12.63 22.63
C PHE A 330 21.34 -12.61 23.94
N PHE A 331 20.68 -12.91 25.06
CA PHE A 331 21.26 -12.79 26.38
C PHE A 331 21.48 -14.15 27.05
N ASP A 332 20.95 -15.21 26.47
CA ASP A 332 21.15 -16.57 26.95
C ASP A 332 22.61 -17.01 26.77
N GLU A 333 23.16 -17.77 27.72
CA GLU A 333 24.50 -18.30 27.60
C GLU A 333 24.59 -19.35 26.48
N PRO A 334 25.60 -19.26 25.59
CA PRO A 334 25.85 -20.31 24.62
C PRO A 334 26.08 -21.68 25.31
N GLY A 335 25.31 -22.67 24.87
CA GLY A 335 25.36 -23.99 25.50
C GLY A 335 24.58 -24.13 26.80
N ARG A 336 23.62 -23.23 27.06
CA ARG A 336 22.66 -23.34 28.15
C ARG A 336 22.04 -24.74 28.19
N VAL A 337 22.00 -25.31 29.39
CA VAL A 337 21.35 -26.60 29.66
C VAL A 337 20.06 -26.32 30.46
N GLU A 338 18.94 -26.67 29.92
CA GLU A 338 17.62 -26.50 30.55
C GLU A 338 17.23 -27.79 31.26
N ALA A 339 17.54 -27.86 32.58
CA ALA A 339 17.33 -29.06 33.37
C ALA A 339 15.83 -29.44 33.50
N SER A 340 14.92 -28.50 33.34
CA SER A 340 13.47 -28.78 33.40
C SER A 340 12.96 -29.61 32.23
N LEU A 341 13.73 -29.76 31.17
CA LEU A 341 13.39 -30.64 30.03
C LEU A 341 13.43 -32.12 30.44
N ASP A 342 14.24 -32.51 31.41
CA ASP A 342 14.33 -33.88 31.92
C ASP A 342 13.00 -34.40 32.50
N THR A 343 12.11 -33.50 32.93
CA THR A 343 10.83 -33.84 33.54
C THR A 343 9.62 -33.32 32.80
N LEU A 344 9.84 -32.65 31.68
CA LEU A 344 8.76 -32.05 30.86
C LEU A 344 7.87 -33.13 30.23
N VAL A 345 8.48 -34.17 29.65
CA VAL A 345 7.74 -35.31 29.11
C VAL A 345 7.44 -36.26 30.26
N PRO A 346 6.17 -36.54 30.58
CA PRO A 346 5.79 -37.42 31.68
C PRO A 346 6.23 -38.86 31.42
N ASP A 347 6.64 -39.57 32.51
CA ASP A 347 6.95 -41.02 32.46
C ASP A 347 5.75 -41.87 32.03
N ASN A 348 4.55 -41.41 32.33
CA ASN A 348 3.32 -42.06 31.88
C ASN A 348 2.94 -41.64 30.47
N PRO A 349 3.01 -42.51 29.45
CA PRO A 349 2.73 -42.18 28.06
C PRO A 349 1.27 -41.72 27.80
N ASN A 350 0.37 -41.92 28.76
CA ASN A 350 -1.01 -41.45 28.64
C ASN A 350 -1.24 -40.05 29.24
N THR A 351 -0.21 -39.42 29.76
CA THR A 351 -0.29 -38.06 30.33
C THR A 351 0.20 -37.08 29.29
N PRO A 352 -0.68 -36.23 28.71
CA PRO A 352 -0.26 -35.24 27.74
C PRO A 352 0.51 -34.12 28.41
N TYR A 353 1.38 -33.44 27.65
CA TYR A 353 2.10 -32.25 28.06
C TYR A 353 1.94 -31.15 27.04
N ASP A 354 2.25 -29.90 27.41
CA ASP A 354 2.15 -28.77 26.51
C ASP A 354 3.46 -28.58 25.74
N MET A 355 3.41 -28.85 24.44
CA MET A 355 4.57 -28.67 23.55
C MET A 355 5.03 -27.20 23.50
N LYS A 356 4.16 -26.21 23.76
CA LYS A 356 4.54 -24.79 23.82
C LYS A 356 5.56 -24.53 24.94
N GLU A 357 5.50 -25.27 26.05
CA GLU A 357 6.48 -25.18 27.10
C GLU A 357 7.88 -25.59 26.62
N LEU A 358 7.97 -26.67 25.82
CA LEU A 358 9.23 -27.08 25.21
C LEU A 358 9.76 -25.99 24.25
N ILE A 359 8.90 -25.45 23.38
CA ILE A 359 9.26 -24.42 22.42
C ILE A 359 9.82 -23.18 23.14
N THR A 360 9.14 -22.69 24.17
CA THR A 360 9.59 -21.49 24.93
C THR A 360 10.90 -21.74 25.68
N LYS A 361 11.16 -22.97 26.14
CA LYS A 361 12.43 -23.32 26.79
C LYS A 361 13.60 -23.40 25.81
N LEU A 362 13.34 -23.70 24.54
CA LEU A 362 14.36 -23.73 23.49
C LEU A 362 14.63 -22.34 22.90
N ALA A 363 13.64 -21.45 22.91
CA ALA A 363 13.73 -20.12 22.36
C ALA A 363 14.62 -19.20 23.22
N ASP A 364 15.34 -18.29 22.58
CA ASP A 364 16.02 -17.20 23.25
C ASP A 364 15.00 -16.37 24.04
N GLU A 365 15.29 -16.08 25.31
CA GLU A 365 14.41 -15.35 26.25
C GLU A 365 12.97 -15.89 26.32
N GLY A 366 12.71 -17.08 25.79
CA GLY A 366 11.38 -17.68 25.73
C GLY A 366 10.45 -16.99 24.73
N ASP A 367 10.98 -16.21 23.78
CA ASP A 367 10.20 -15.45 22.80
C ASP A 367 9.68 -16.35 21.67
N PHE A 368 8.38 -16.67 21.72
CA PHE A 368 7.68 -17.45 20.72
C PHE A 368 6.58 -16.61 20.05
N TYR A 369 6.61 -16.48 18.74
CA TYR A 369 5.58 -15.83 17.94
C TYR A 369 4.74 -16.87 17.22
N GLU A 370 3.60 -17.24 17.80
CA GLU A 370 2.70 -18.27 17.26
C GLU A 370 1.86 -17.73 16.10
N ILE A 371 1.74 -18.52 15.04
CA ILE A 371 0.91 -18.24 13.85
C ILE A 371 -0.30 -19.18 13.87
N GLN A 372 -1.52 -18.65 13.65
CA GLN A 372 -2.78 -19.39 13.67
C GLN A 372 -3.04 -20.15 14.97
N GLU A 373 -2.77 -19.53 16.11
CA GLU A 373 -2.95 -20.15 17.44
C GLU A 373 -4.35 -20.73 17.65
N GLU A 374 -5.40 -20.07 17.14
CA GLU A 374 -6.79 -20.47 17.34
C GLU A 374 -7.27 -21.54 16.36
N PHE A 375 -6.51 -21.83 15.30
CA PHE A 375 -6.87 -22.80 14.27
C PHE A 375 -6.02 -24.07 14.36
N ALA A 376 -6.65 -25.24 14.17
CA ALA A 376 -5.99 -26.55 14.18
C ALA A 376 -4.96 -26.66 15.32
N LYS A 377 -5.45 -26.56 16.57
CA LYS A 377 -4.61 -26.49 17.78
C LYS A 377 -3.80 -27.76 18.06
N ASN A 378 -4.07 -28.85 17.33
CA ASN A 378 -3.30 -30.11 17.35
C ASN A 378 -1.93 -29.99 16.68
N ILE A 379 -1.66 -28.86 15.99
CA ILE A 379 -0.34 -28.49 15.48
C ILE A 379 -0.02 -27.04 15.83
N ILE A 380 1.22 -26.79 16.19
CA ILE A 380 1.77 -25.48 16.54
C ILE A 380 2.67 -25.03 15.41
N THR A 381 2.50 -23.78 14.94
CA THR A 381 3.37 -23.14 13.95
C THR A 381 3.73 -21.76 14.42
N GLY A 382 4.97 -21.31 14.22
CA GLY A 382 5.38 -19.98 14.63
C GLY A 382 6.89 -19.76 14.50
N PHE A 383 7.35 -18.62 14.96
CA PHE A 383 8.75 -18.23 14.91
C PHE A 383 9.34 -18.12 16.31
N VAL A 384 10.56 -18.59 16.46
CA VAL A 384 11.43 -18.39 17.62
C VAL A 384 12.76 -17.79 17.18
N ARG A 385 13.57 -17.38 18.13
CA ARG A 385 15.01 -17.15 17.89
C ARG A 385 15.81 -18.17 18.64
N ILE A 386 16.88 -18.63 17.99
CA ILE A 386 17.90 -19.50 18.58
C ILE A 386 19.26 -18.88 18.24
N GLU A 387 20.01 -18.49 19.25
CA GLU A 387 21.26 -17.71 19.08
C GLU A 387 21.06 -16.46 18.21
N GLY A 388 19.96 -15.74 18.42
CA GLY A 388 19.57 -14.54 17.71
C GLY A 388 19.04 -14.75 16.29
N GLN A 389 19.06 -15.98 15.77
CA GLN A 389 18.60 -16.31 14.42
C GLN A 389 17.14 -16.74 14.43
N THR A 390 16.36 -16.25 13.46
CA THR A 390 14.98 -16.68 13.28
C THR A 390 14.91 -18.12 12.81
N VAL A 391 14.07 -18.90 13.50
CA VAL A 391 13.76 -20.30 13.18
C VAL A 391 12.25 -20.49 13.17
N GLY A 392 11.71 -21.09 12.12
CA GLY A 392 10.32 -21.54 12.07
C GLY A 392 10.15 -22.83 12.88
N VAL A 393 9.09 -22.89 13.68
CA VAL A 393 8.74 -24.08 14.47
C VAL A 393 7.49 -24.74 13.91
N VAL A 394 7.54 -26.05 13.75
CA VAL A 394 6.37 -26.90 13.43
C VAL A 394 6.35 -28.05 14.43
N ALA A 395 5.32 -28.12 15.28
CA ALA A 395 5.28 -29.09 16.36
C ALA A 395 3.88 -29.68 16.56
N ASN A 396 3.81 -30.95 16.96
CA ASN A 396 2.56 -31.52 17.43
C ASN A 396 2.17 -30.92 18.77
N GLN A 397 0.87 -30.89 19.11
CA GLN A 397 0.37 -30.52 20.43
C GLN A 397 -0.32 -31.74 21.05
N PRO A 398 0.37 -32.48 21.93
CA PRO A 398 -0.17 -33.71 22.56
C PRO A 398 -1.46 -33.49 23.36
N MET A 399 -1.65 -32.26 23.88
CA MET A 399 -2.87 -31.92 24.62
C MET A 399 -4.13 -31.86 23.75
N VAL A 400 -3.98 -31.77 22.44
CA VAL A 400 -5.10 -31.63 21.50
C VAL A 400 -5.09 -32.82 20.53
N LEU A 401 -6.16 -33.61 20.54
CA LEU A 401 -6.30 -34.80 19.72
C LEU A 401 -5.11 -35.79 19.83
N ALA A 402 -4.44 -35.81 21.01
CA ALA A 402 -3.21 -36.58 21.24
C ALA A 402 -2.14 -36.34 20.14
N GLY A 403 -2.01 -35.11 19.64
CA GLY A 403 -1.04 -34.76 18.61
C GLY A 403 -1.32 -35.31 17.22
N CYS A 404 -2.46 -36.02 17.00
CA CYS A 404 -2.80 -36.56 15.69
C CYS A 404 -3.06 -35.47 14.66
N LEU A 405 -2.51 -35.61 13.48
CA LEU A 405 -2.71 -34.69 12.38
C LEU A 405 -3.99 -35.00 11.60
N ASP A 406 -4.76 -33.97 11.33
CA ASP A 406 -5.94 -33.99 10.46
C ASP A 406 -5.73 -33.10 9.22
N ILE A 407 -6.78 -32.92 8.42
CA ILE A 407 -6.71 -32.11 7.19
C ILE A 407 -6.34 -30.66 7.52
N ASP A 408 -6.91 -30.10 8.57
CA ASP A 408 -6.71 -28.70 8.92
C ASP A 408 -5.32 -28.43 9.49
N SER A 409 -4.80 -29.31 10.32
CA SER A 409 -3.42 -29.24 10.81
C SER A 409 -2.40 -29.40 9.68
N ALA A 410 -2.65 -30.31 8.73
CA ALA A 410 -1.80 -30.48 7.56
C ALA A 410 -1.79 -29.21 6.67
N ARG A 411 -2.93 -28.55 6.48
CA ARG A 411 -3.03 -27.29 5.73
C ARG A 411 -2.31 -26.14 6.43
N LYS A 412 -2.48 -26.01 7.75
CA LYS A 412 -1.78 -24.99 8.57
C LYS A 412 -0.27 -25.16 8.45
N ALA A 413 0.24 -26.37 8.70
CA ALA A 413 1.67 -26.66 8.58
C ALA A 413 2.20 -26.42 7.16
N ALA A 414 1.49 -26.91 6.13
CA ALA A 414 1.93 -26.77 4.74
C ALA A 414 2.07 -25.29 4.33
N ARG A 415 1.14 -24.42 4.73
CA ARG A 415 1.21 -22.98 4.44
C ARG A 415 2.45 -22.35 5.11
N PHE A 416 2.66 -22.66 6.39
CA PHE A 416 3.79 -22.13 7.15
C PHE A 416 5.14 -22.62 6.62
N VAL A 417 5.27 -23.93 6.33
CA VAL A 417 6.49 -24.52 5.77
C VAL A 417 6.82 -23.90 4.41
N ARG A 418 5.84 -23.72 3.53
CA ARG A 418 6.05 -23.07 2.23
C ARG A 418 6.54 -21.62 2.36
N PHE A 419 6.04 -20.88 3.35
CA PHE A 419 6.53 -19.53 3.63
C PHE A 419 7.99 -19.58 4.09
N CYS A 420 8.32 -20.42 5.05
CA CYS A 420 9.70 -20.55 5.54
C CYS A 420 10.66 -20.96 4.42
N ASP A 421 10.27 -21.91 3.56
CA ASP A 421 11.06 -22.36 2.41
C ASP A 421 11.30 -21.22 1.40
N ALA A 422 10.24 -20.47 1.06
CA ALA A 422 10.35 -19.36 0.11
C ALA A 422 11.27 -18.23 0.59
N PHE A 423 11.40 -18.05 1.89
CA PHE A 423 12.19 -16.99 2.51
C PHE A 423 13.45 -17.49 3.26
N GLU A 424 13.89 -18.74 2.96
CA GLU A 424 15.11 -19.35 3.52
C GLU A 424 15.16 -19.32 5.06
N ILE A 425 14.01 -19.41 5.75
CA ILE A 425 13.92 -19.52 7.20
C ILE A 425 14.08 -20.99 7.59
N PRO A 426 15.10 -21.37 8.39
CA PRO A 426 15.28 -22.75 8.84
C PRO A 426 14.08 -23.22 9.68
N ILE A 427 13.74 -24.50 9.60
CA ILE A 427 12.60 -25.09 10.31
C ILE A 427 13.07 -26.09 11.35
N LEU A 428 12.63 -25.91 12.58
CA LEU A 428 12.70 -26.90 13.65
C LEU A 428 11.38 -27.66 13.72
N THR A 429 11.44 -28.97 13.54
CA THR A 429 10.27 -29.85 13.68
C THR A 429 10.36 -30.64 14.98
N LEU A 430 9.34 -30.49 15.84
CA LEU A 430 9.21 -31.24 17.09
C LEU A 430 8.06 -32.24 16.92
N ILE A 431 8.37 -33.51 17.12
CA ILE A 431 7.46 -34.61 16.85
C ILE A 431 7.26 -35.43 18.13
N ASP A 432 5.99 -35.65 18.46
CA ASP A 432 5.57 -36.56 19.53
C ASP A 432 4.43 -37.45 19.02
#